data_2f71c4ab76364c9d9ef8d6a5c766e6c0
#
_entry.id   2f71c4ab76364c9d9ef8d6a5c766e6c0
#
_cell.length_a   1.000
_cell.length_b   1.000
_cell.length_c   1.000
_cell.angle_alpha   90.00
_cell.angle_beta   90.00
_cell.angle_gamma   90.00
#
_symmetry.space_group_name_H-M   'P 1'
#
loop_
_entity.id
_entity.type
_entity.pdbx_description
1 polymer ?
#
loop_
_entity_poly.entity_id
_entity_poly.type
_entity_poly.pdbx_seq_one_letter_code
_entity_poly.pdbx_strand_id
1 'polypeptide(L)'
;MSEPVVRIRNLTLALPKGSDRPHAVEDLSLDLMPGKILCVVGESGSGKSMSAYALTGLLPRALKPVGGEILFEGRDLLTLDERGWRSLRGRRIAMVFQEPMTALNPVMRIGDQIAEMFEAHALLTPAERRARAVALATEVGLPDPGQIVRAYPHQLSGGQRQRAMIAMALALEPSILVADEPTTALDVTTQAQILQLIRDLQRRRGMSVLFITHDFGVVADIADHVAVLQRGRLVEQGSAETVLQHPQHPYTQALLAAVPSLVPPARASREAEPLALSAIGLTKTYATRAGLFGKPRVVAAVKEVAFDVRRGETLGLVGESGSGKSTTARLAIRLIEPDRGTVRLGSLDYTALAPRALRDERRRIQMIFQDPFASLNPRRTVEQIITAGPIAHGTPRREARARARELLDLVGLSASAAERYPNAFSGG
;
A
#
# COMPACT_ATOMS: atom_id res chain seq x y z
N MET A 1 13.30 -24.00 25.44
CA MET A 1 12.67 -23.01 24.53
C MET A 1 13.78 -22.09 24.07
N SER A 2 13.91 -21.86 22.76
CA SER A 2 14.90 -20.91 22.22
C SER A 2 14.58 -19.49 22.70
N GLU A 3 15.62 -18.70 23.00
CA GLU A 3 15.43 -17.28 23.36
C GLU A 3 14.98 -16.48 22.12
N PRO A 4 14.11 -15.46 22.29
CA PRO A 4 13.71 -14.59 21.20
C PRO A 4 14.89 -13.77 20.69
N VAL A 5 14.95 -13.57 19.36
CA VAL A 5 15.98 -12.74 18.73
C VAL A 5 15.74 -11.25 18.98
N VAL A 6 14.47 -10.84 19.08
CA VAL A 6 14.06 -9.52 19.57
C VAL A 6 13.04 -9.70 20.69
N ARG A 7 13.22 -8.95 21.74
CA ARG A 7 12.29 -8.88 22.87
C ARG A 7 11.90 -7.42 23.13
N ILE A 8 10.64 -7.11 22.91
CA ILE A 8 10.06 -5.80 23.24
C ILE A 8 9.36 -5.95 24.59
N ARG A 9 9.60 -5.04 25.53
CA ARG A 9 8.99 -5.02 26.86
C ARG A 9 8.45 -3.64 27.19
N ASN A 10 7.14 -3.58 27.45
CA ASN A 10 6.40 -2.39 27.92
C ASN A 10 6.68 -1.12 27.11
N LEU A 11 6.96 -1.28 25.79
CA LEU A 11 7.30 -0.16 24.91
C LEU A 11 6.15 0.84 24.83
N THR A 12 6.46 2.09 25.18
CA THR A 12 5.51 3.20 25.09
C THR A 12 6.10 4.34 24.28
N LEU A 13 5.40 4.75 23.22
CA LEU A 13 5.79 5.82 22.30
C LEU A 13 4.79 6.97 22.42
N ALA A 14 5.24 8.12 22.92
CA ALA A 14 4.39 9.30 23.07
C ALA A 14 4.13 10.00 21.73
N LEU A 15 2.89 10.42 21.51
CA LEU A 15 2.49 11.31 20.42
C LEU A 15 2.70 12.78 20.79
N PRO A 16 2.85 13.68 19.82
CA PRO A 16 2.91 15.12 20.06
C PRO A 16 1.67 15.64 20.80
N LYS A 17 1.87 16.70 21.58
CA LYS A 17 0.75 17.36 22.26
C LYS A 17 -0.29 17.84 21.24
N GLY A 18 -1.57 17.59 21.54
CA GLY A 18 -2.69 17.93 20.65
C GLY A 18 -3.10 16.81 19.67
N SER A 19 -2.45 15.65 19.73
CA SER A 19 -2.92 14.45 19.03
C SER A 19 -4.23 13.93 19.62
N ASP A 20 -4.91 13.06 18.86
CA ASP A 20 -6.17 12.41 19.25
C ASP A 20 -6.06 11.50 20.48
N ARG A 21 -4.84 11.07 20.79
CA ARG A 21 -4.48 10.21 21.94
C ARG A 21 -3.06 10.50 22.42
N PRO A 22 -2.70 10.11 23.66
CA PRO A 22 -1.38 10.40 24.20
C PRO A 22 -0.26 9.56 23.62
N HIS A 23 -0.53 8.31 23.22
CA HIS A 23 0.50 7.36 22.78
C HIS A 23 0.17 6.77 21.42
N ALA A 24 1.19 6.62 20.57
CA ALA A 24 1.13 5.85 19.33
C ALA A 24 1.17 4.34 19.61
N VAL A 25 1.99 3.96 20.61
CA VAL A 25 2.12 2.61 21.13
C VAL A 25 2.13 2.74 22.66
N GLU A 26 1.45 1.84 23.37
CA GLU A 26 1.30 1.88 24.80
C GLU A 26 1.44 0.48 25.39
N ASP A 27 2.44 0.31 26.26
CA ASP A 27 2.73 -0.92 27.01
C ASP A 27 2.85 -2.17 26.11
N LEU A 28 3.51 -2.03 24.97
CA LEU A 28 3.65 -3.11 23.99
C LEU A 28 4.75 -4.08 24.41
N SER A 29 4.39 -5.37 24.55
CA SER A 29 5.34 -6.45 24.78
C SER A 29 5.18 -7.53 23.71
N LEU A 30 6.27 -7.82 22.96
CA LEU A 30 6.31 -8.78 21.86
C LEU A 30 7.64 -9.53 21.85
N ASP A 31 7.62 -10.78 21.43
CA ASP A 31 8.80 -11.60 21.19
C ASP A 31 8.87 -12.06 19.73
N LEU A 32 9.98 -11.79 19.06
CA LEU A 32 10.29 -12.33 17.74
C LEU A 32 11.24 -13.52 17.90
N MET A 33 10.75 -14.70 17.56
CA MET A 33 11.52 -15.95 17.71
C MET A 33 12.49 -16.15 16.54
N PRO A 34 13.65 -16.81 16.78
CA PRO A 34 14.62 -17.10 15.72
C PRO A 34 13.99 -17.90 14.57
N GLY A 35 14.21 -17.46 13.33
CA GLY A 35 13.73 -18.11 12.12
C GLY A 35 12.21 -18.21 12.03
N LYS A 36 11.46 -17.33 12.70
CA LYS A 36 10.00 -17.30 12.68
C LYS A 36 9.46 -16.01 12.08
N ILE A 37 8.24 -16.09 11.57
CA ILE A 37 7.48 -14.94 11.05
C ILE A 37 6.44 -14.54 12.10
N LEU A 38 6.62 -13.36 12.70
CA LEU A 38 5.64 -12.71 13.55
C LEU A 38 4.85 -11.69 12.71
N CYS A 39 3.56 -11.94 12.51
CA CYS A 39 2.67 -10.97 11.88
C CYS A 39 2.07 -10.04 12.93
N VAL A 40 2.20 -8.73 12.70
CA VAL A 40 1.55 -7.69 13.51
C VAL A 40 0.39 -7.12 12.71
N VAL A 41 -0.82 -7.26 13.23
CA VAL A 41 -2.06 -6.89 12.54
C VAL A 41 -2.89 -5.88 13.31
N GLY A 42 -3.83 -5.22 12.64
CA GLY A 42 -4.76 -4.24 13.21
C GLY A 42 -5.12 -3.15 12.21
N GLU A 43 -6.08 -2.31 12.54
CA GLU A 43 -6.52 -1.19 11.69
C GLU A 43 -5.41 -0.15 11.45
N SER A 44 -5.64 0.75 10.47
CA SER A 44 -4.79 1.91 10.25
C SER A 44 -4.69 2.75 11.53
N GLY A 45 -3.49 3.22 11.86
CA GLY A 45 -3.26 3.98 13.08
C GLY A 45 -3.19 3.15 14.38
N SER A 46 -3.25 1.81 14.34
CA SER A 46 -3.12 0.98 15.56
C SER A 46 -1.71 0.90 16.16
N GLY A 47 -0.70 1.51 15.53
CA GLY A 47 0.67 1.58 16.06
C GLY A 47 1.66 0.59 15.43
N LYS A 48 1.25 -0.24 14.47
CA LYS A 48 2.08 -1.27 13.81
C LYS A 48 3.39 -0.72 13.24
N SER A 49 3.29 0.23 12.31
CA SER A 49 4.47 0.83 11.68
C SER A 49 5.35 1.58 12.67
N MET A 50 4.76 2.18 13.72
CA MET A 50 5.54 2.86 14.75
C MET A 50 6.37 1.89 15.59
N SER A 51 5.85 0.69 15.90
CA SER A 51 6.64 -0.35 16.57
C SER A 51 7.79 -0.86 15.68
N ALA A 52 7.57 -1.00 14.37
CA ALA A 52 8.61 -1.34 13.39
C ALA A 52 9.69 -0.25 13.29
N TYR A 53 9.30 1.02 13.27
CA TYR A 53 10.25 2.14 13.24
C TYR A 53 11.03 2.26 14.53
N ALA A 54 10.45 1.92 15.68
CA ALA A 54 11.20 1.84 16.94
C ALA A 54 12.27 0.74 16.87
N LEU A 55 11.92 -0.45 16.36
CA LEU A 55 12.84 -1.57 16.19
C LEU A 55 14.00 -1.27 15.21
N THR A 56 13.80 -0.38 14.23
CA THR A 56 14.80 -0.02 13.22
C THR A 56 15.48 1.32 13.48
N GLY A 57 15.11 2.02 14.55
CA GLY A 57 15.63 3.35 14.90
C GLY A 57 15.24 4.43 13.90
N LEU A 58 14.08 4.27 13.23
CA LEU A 58 13.56 5.18 12.21
C LEU A 58 12.35 5.99 12.70
N LEU A 59 12.15 6.07 14.01
CA LEU A 59 11.05 6.86 14.57
C LEU A 59 11.12 8.32 14.08
N PRO A 60 9.98 8.90 13.64
CA PRO A 60 9.89 10.33 13.39
C PRO A 60 10.34 11.14 14.63
N ARG A 61 11.04 12.25 14.42
CA ARG A 61 11.57 13.08 15.51
C ARG A 61 10.51 13.56 16.50
N ALA A 62 9.26 13.64 16.07
CA ALA A 62 8.13 14.05 16.91
C ALA A 62 7.67 12.94 17.88
N LEU A 63 8.03 11.69 17.63
CA LEU A 63 7.68 10.52 18.46
C LEU A 63 8.86 10.15 19.35
N LYS A 64 8.61 10.00 20.64
CA LYS A 64 9.65 9.66 21.62
C LYS A 64 9.29 8.41 22.38
N PRO A 65 10.23 7.47 22.56
CA PRO A 65 10.10 6.44 23.57
C PRO A 65 10.05 7.11 24.95
N VAL A 66 9.02 6.78 25.73
CA VAL A 66 8.84 7.30 27.10
C VAL A 66 8.83 6.19 28.14
N GLY A 67 8.89 4.92 27.72
CA GLY A 67 8.98 3.75 28.58
C GLY A 67 9.27 2.48 27.80
N GLY A 68 9.74 1.46 28.49
CA GLY A 68 10.05 0.14 27.94
C GLY A 68 11.43 0.03 27.34
N GLU A 69 11.70 -1.13 26.75
CA GLU A 69 12.98 -1.49 26.12
C GLU A 69 12.76 -2.36 24.88
N ILE A 70 13.72 -2.36 23.97
CA ILE A 70 13.77 -3.26 22.80
C ILE A 70 15.13 -3.98 22.83
N LEU A 71 15.12 -5.21 23.29
CA LEU A 71 16.33 -6.02 23.40
C LEU A 71 16.59 -6.80 22.12
N PHE A 72 17.73 -6.59 21.52
CA PHE A 72 18.29 -7.37 20.42
C PHE A 72 19.66 -7.89 20.82
N GLU A 73 19.83 -9.21 20.90
CA GLU A 73 21.06 -9.85 21.35
C GLU A 73 21.56 -9.29 22.71
N GLY A 74 20.65 -9.05 23.63
CA GLY A 74 20.95 -8.53 24.96
C GLY A 74 21.24 -7.03 25.05
N ARG A 75 21.18 -6.28 23.94
CA ARG A 75 21.35 -4.81 23.91
C ARG A 75 20.01 -4.12 23.73
N ASP A 76 19.76 -3.10 24.55
CA ASP A 76 18.59 -2.24 24.35
C ASP A 76 18.85 -1.27 23.19
N LEU A 77 18.07 -1.45 22.12
CA LEU A 77 18.16 -0.66 20.90
C LEU A 77 17.76 0.81 21.10
N LEU A 78 16.90 1.12 22.09
CA LEU A 78 16.48 2.49 22.39
C LEU A 78 17.59 3.37 22.94
N THR A 79 18.67 2.76 23.44
CA THR A 79 19.84 3.46 24.00
C THR A 79 20.93 3.73 22.97
N LEU A 80 20.77 3.24 21.72
CA LEU A 80 21.80 3.37 20.70
C LEU A 80 21.90 4.79 20.15
N ASP A 81 23.12 5.24 19.98
CA ASP A 81 23.45 6.42 19.17
C ASP A 81 23.42 6.11 17.67
N GLU A 82 23.61 7.11 16.84
CA GLU A 82 23.58 6.95 15.38
C GLU A 82 24.70 6.01 14.86
N ARG A 83 25.84 5.92 15.54
CA ARG A 83 26.92 4.95 15.18
C ARG A 83 26.48 3.53 15.46
N GLY A 84 25.85 3.29 16.61
CA GLY A 84 25.27 2.02 16.96
C GLY A 84 24.21 1.59 15.94
N TRP A 85 23.30 2.49 15.58
CA TRP A 85 22.29 2.21 14.57
C TRP A 85 22.88 1.91 13.18
N ARG A 86 23.87 2.67 12.71
CA ARG A 86 24.55 2.41 11.43
C ARG A 86 25.22 1.04 11.38
N SER A 87 25.71 0.52 12.50
CA SER A 87 26.32 -0.81 12.55
C SER A 87 25.30 -1.94 12.41
N LEU A 88 24.01 -1.69 12.75
CA LEU A 88 22.93 -2.66 12.74
C LEU A 88 22.07 -2.58 11.48
N ARG A 89 21.73 -1.36 11.04
CA ARG A 89 20.86 -1.16 9.88
C ARG A 89 21.45 -1.78 8.61
N GLY A 90 20.62 -2.52 7.91
CA GLY A 90 20.99 -3.26 6.70
C GLY A 90 21.80 -4.53 6.96
N ARG A 91 22.68 -4.54 7.97
CA ARG A 91 23.59 -5.65 8.27
C ARG A 91 23.00 -6.71 9.21
N ARG A 92 22.23 -6.27 10.21
CA ARG A 92 21.59 -7.15 11.19
C ARG A 92 20.08 -7.03 11.14
N ILE A 93 19.57 -5.82 10.99
CA ILE A 93 18.16 -5.50 10.91
C ILE A 93 17.94 -4.71 9.62
N ALA A 94 17.13 -5.24 8.73
CA ALA A 94 16.75 -4.57 7.48
C ALA A 94 15.25 -4.30 7.44
N MET A 95 14.84 -3.31 6.65
CA MET A 95 13.45 -2.92 6.52
C MET A 95 13.03 -2.86 5.05
N VAL A 96 11.85 -3.41 4.78
CA VAL A 96 11.07 -3.22 3.55
C VAL A 96 9.91 -2.29 3.88
N PHE A 97 9.86 -1.14 3.22
CA PHE A 97 8.87 -0.09 3.46
C PHE A 97 7.57 -0.35 2.70
N GLN A 98 6.50 0.27 3.17
CA GLN A 98 5.16 0.14 2.60
C GLN A 98 5.08 0.60 1.14
N GLU A 99 5.74 1.71 0.79
CA GLU A 99 5.70 2.29 -0.54
C GLU A 99 7.07 2.27 -1.24
N PRO A 100 7.27 1.39 -2.25
CA PRO A 100 8.53 1.35 -2.98
C PRO A 100 8.88 2.66 -3.71
N MET A 101 7.87 3.45 -4.08
CA MET A 101 8.09 4.72 -4.79
C MET A 101 8.73 5.81 -3.92
N THR A 102 8.46 5.78 -2.62
CA THR A 102 9.04 6.72 -1.66
C THR A 102 10.36 6.21 -1.07
N ALA A 103 10.54 4.88 -1.05
CA ALA A 103 11.74 4.24 -0.55
C ALA A 103 12.90 4.22 -1.56
N LEU A 104 12.59 4.10 -2.86
CA LEU A 104 13.59 4.09 -3.93
C LEU A 104 13.89 5.53 -4.40
N ASN A 105 15.16 5.85 -4.58
CA ASN A 105 15.58 7.13 -5.14
C ASN A 105 15.24 7.18 -6.65
N PRO A 106 14.33 8.06 -7.11
CA PRO A 106 13.84 8.05 -8.49
C PRO A 106 14.89 8.46 -9.53
N VAL A 107 15.98 9.12 -9.12
CA VAL A 107 17.05 9.58 -10.00
C VAL A 107 18.31 8.71 -9.95
N MET A 108 18.28 7.60 -9.21
CA MET A 108 19.34 6.58 -9.16
C MET A 108 18.89 5.28 -9.83
N ARG A 109 19.83 4.57 -10.47
CA ARG A 109 19.56 3.26 -11.03
C ARG A 109 19.38 2.21 -9.93
N ILE A 110 18.59 1.18 -10.18
CA ILE A 110 18.33 0.11 -9.21
C ILE A 110 19.62 -0.56 -8.74
N GLY A 111 20.53 -0.86 -9.65
CA GLY A 111 21.80 -1.52 -9.31
C GLY A 111 22.71 -0.64 -8.44
N ASP A 112 22.69 0.67 -8.67
CA ASP A 112 23.48 1.62 -7.87
C ASP A 112 22.92 1.70 -6.44
N GLN A 113 21.60 1.70 -6.27
CA GLN A 113 20.95 1.69 -4.95
C GLN A 113 21.21 0.38 -4.18
N ILE A 114 21.21 -0.78 -4.87
CA ILE A 114 21.61 -2.06 -4.25
C ILE A 114 23.10 -2.04 -3.87
N ALA A 115 23.96 -1.48 -4.72
CA ALA A 115 25.41 -1.37 -4.49
C ALA A 115 25.75 -0.43 -3.33
N GLU A 116 24.94 0.62 -3.12
CA GLU A 116 25.09 1.59 -2.02
C GLU A 116 25.05 0.90 -0.64
N MET A 117 24.26 -0.20 -0.49
CA MET A 117 24.22 -0.96 0.75
C MET A 117 25.60 -1.50 1.15
N PHE A 118 26.37 -1.98 0.20
CA PHE A 118 27.74 -2.46 0.44
C PHE A 118 28.71 -1.30 0.65
N GLU A 119 28.51 -0.19 -0.05
CA GLU A 119 29.34 1.02 0.07
C GLU A 119 29.22 1.66 1.44
N ALA A 120 28.00 1.81 1.95
CA ALA A 120 27.71 2.38 3.26
C ALA A 120 28.41 1.63 4.41
N HIS A 121 28.71 0.36 4.20
CA HIS A 121 29.43 -0.49 5.17
C HIS A 121 30.89 -0.76 4.79
N ALA A 122 31.44 -0.04 3.81
CA ALA A 122 32.81 -0.20 3.31
C ALA A 122 33.17 -1.64 2.87
N LEU A 123 32.17 -2.35 2.29
CA LEU A 123 32.31 -3.72 1.82
C LEU A 123 32.44 -3.77 0.29
N LEU A 124 33.23 -4.73 -0.21
CA LEU A 124 33.42 -5.04 -1.62
C LEU A 124 34.02 -3.89 -2.46
N THR A 125 34.68 -4.23 -3.54
CA THR A 125 35.12 -3.28 -4.57
C THR A 125 33.94 -2.83 -5.45
N PRO A 126 34.06 -1.72 -6.20
CA PRO A 126 32.97 -1.27 -7.10
C PRO A 126 32.57 -2.30 -8.16
N ALA A 127 33.49 -3.16 -8.60
CA ALA A 127 33.18 -4.25 -9.56
C ALA A 127 32.39 -5.37 -8.90
N GLU A 128 32.79 -5.80 -7.70
CA GLU A 128 32.10 -6.82 -6.91
C GLU A 128 30.71 -6.37 -6.48
N ARG A 129 30.54 -5.07 -6.07
CA ARG A 129 29.22 -4.49 -5.74
C ARG A 129 28.26 -4.61 -6.92
N ARG A 130 28.70 -4.29 -8.14
CA ARG A 130 27.89 -4.42 -9.36
C ARG A 130 27.52 -5.86 -9.66
N ALA A 131 28.46 -6.79 -9.53
CA ALA A 131 28.21 -8.21 -9.71
C ALA A 131 27.19 -8.73 -8.67
N ARG A 132 27.35 -8.32 -7.40
CA ARG A 132 26.43 -8.70 -6.32
C ARG A 132 25.04 -8.12 -6.51
N ALA A 133 24.91 -6.89 -7.02
CA ALA A 133 23.61 -6.28 -7.34
C ALA A 133 22.85 -7.10 -8.41
N VAL A 134 23.53 -7.61 -9.44
CA VAL A 134 22.93 -8.49 -10.45
C VAL A 134 22.53 -9.83 -9.83
N ALA A 135 23.38 -10.42 -8.97
CA ALA A 135 23.08 -11.66 -8.27
C ALA A 135 21.85 -11.54 -7.38
N LEU A 136 21.73 -10.45 -6.60
CA LEU A 136 20.57 -10.16 -5.77
C LEU A 136 19.29 -9.96 -6.59
N ALA A 137 19.39 -9.22 -7.71
CA ALA A 137 18.28 -9.05 -8.64
C ALA A 137 17.77 -10.38 -9.20
N THR A 138 18.70 -11.32 -9.45
CA THR A 138 18.38 -12.70 -9.86
C THR A 138 17.71 -13.47 -8.71
N GLU A 139 18.24 -13.38 -7.50
CA GLU A 139 17.72 -14.08 -6.31
C GLU A 139 16.28 -13.72 -5.98
N VAL A 140 15.92 -12.44 -6.16
CA VAL A 140 14.53 -11.98 -5.95
C VAL A 140 13.63 -12.20 -7.17
N GLY A 141 14.12 -12.85 -8.22
CA GLY A 141 13.35 -13.20 -9.42
C GLY A 141 12.95 -12.00 -10.27
N LEU A 142 13.82 -10.99 -10.39
CA LEU A 142 13.61 -9.90 -11.35
C LEU A 142 13.90 -10.42 -12.78
N PRO A 143 13.05 -10.13 -13.78
CA PRO A 143 13.30 -10.50 -15.17
C PRO A 143 14.49 -9.70 -15.71
N ASP A 144 15.30 -10.30 -16.57
CA ASP A 144 16.48 -9.66 -17.17
C ASP A 144 17.32 -8.85 -16.16
N PRO A 145 17.89 -9.49 -15.10
CA PRO A 145 18.53 -8.79 -13.99
C PRO A 145 19.58 -7.79 -14.45
N GLY A 146 20.34 -8.13 -15.50
CA GLY A 146 21.37 -7.28 -16.08
C GLY A 146 20.84 -5.98 -16.71
N GLN A 147 19.60 -5.96 -17.19
CA GLN A 147 18.94 -4.77 -17.69
C GLN A 147 18.27 -3.98 -16.55
N ILE A 148 17.61 -4.68 -15.64
CA ILE A 148 16.89 -4.05 -14.53
C ILE A 148 17.83 -3.30 -13.60
N VAL A 149 19.01 -3.79 -13.29
CA VAL A 149 19.99 -3.06 -12.48
C VAL A 149 20.44 -1.71 -13.12
N ARG A 150 20.27 -1.57 -14.45
CA ARG A 150 20.54 -0.32 -15.17
C ARG A 150 19.34 0.61 -15.29
N ALA A 151 18.15 0.10 -14.97
CA ALA A 151 16.91 0.86 -15.06
C ALA A 151 16.71 1.78 -13.85
N TYR A 152 15.88 2.81 -14.03
CA TYR A 152 15.42 3.69 -12.96
C TYR A 152 14.08 3.17 -12.37
N PRO A 153 13.74 3.51 -11.12
CA PRO A 153 12.50 3.04 -10.48
C PRO A 153 11.23 3.29 -11.29
N HIS A 154 11.11 4.44 -11.95
CA HIS A 154 9.92 4.80 -12.74
C HIS A 154 9.74 3.93 -14.00
N GLN A 155 10.76 3.19 -14.43
CA GLN A 155 10.71 2.28 -15.59
C GLN A 155 10.22 0.87 -15.23
N LEU A 156 10.10 0.57 -13.93
CA LEU A 156 9.72 -0.73 -13.39
C LEU A 156 8.21 -0.79 -13.07
N SER A 157 7.62 -1.98 -13.15
CA SER A 157 6.29 -2.27 -12.60
C SER A 157 6.28 -2.21 -11.06
N GLY A 158 5.10 -2.15 -10.43
CA GLY A 158 4.97 -2.16 -8.97
C GLY A 158 5.66 -3.36 -8.32
N GLY A 159 5.40 -4.57 -8.82
CA GLY A 159 6.03 -5.80 -8.33
C GLY A 159 7.54 -5.85 -8.55
N GLN A 160 8.04 -5.32 -9.68
CA GLN A 160 9.48 -5.21 -9.92
C GLN A 160 10.16 -4.24 -8.95
N ARG A 161 9.54 -3.10 -8.64
CA ARG A 161 10.04 -2.15 -7.62
C ARG A 161 10.07 -2.80 -6.25
N GLN A 162 9.01 -3.55 -5.89
CA GLN A 162 8.94 -4.27 -4.62
C GLN A 162 10.06 -5.29 -4.50
N ARG A 163 10.31 -6.11 -5.55
CA ARG A 163 11.42 -7.06 -5.58
C ARG A 163 12.78 -6.36 -5.49
N ALA A 164 12.95 -5.22 -6.15
CA ALA A 164 14.17 -4.41 -6.06
C ALA A 164 14.41 -3.90 -4.63
N MET A 165 13.37 -3.41 -3.95
CA MET A 165 13.46 -3.00 -2.55
C MET A 165 13.78 -4.17 -1.61
N ILE A 166 13.20 -5.35 -1.85
CA ILE A 166 13.55 -6.57 -1.11
C ILE A 166 15.03 -6.94 -1.37
N ALA A 167 15.52 -6.85 -2.62
CA ALA A 167 16.93 -7.10 -2.93
C ALA A 167 17.88 -6.16 -2.17
N MET A 168 17.52 -4.86 -2.05
CA MET A 168 18.27 -3.90 -1.24
C MET A 168 18.27 -4.28 0.24
N ALA A 169 17.09 -4.61 0.80
CA ALA A 169 16.98 -5.00 2.21
C ALA A 169 17.80 -6.26 2.53
N LEU A 170 17.91 -7.19 1.59
CA LEU A 170 18.63 -8.45 1.76
C LEU A 170 20.12 -8.40 1.38
N ALA A 171 20.62 -7.26 0.89
CA ALA A 171 21.96 -7.12 0.34
C ALA A 171 23.07 -7.59 1.30
N LEU A 172 22.95 -7.27 2.58
CA LEU A 172 23.93 -7.60 3.63
C LEU A 172 23.54 -8.81 4.49
N GLU A 173 22.60 -9.62 4.03
CA GLU A 173 22.18 -10.88 4.69
C GLU A 173 21.74 -10.66 6.16
N PRO A 174 20.75 -9.81 6.41
CA PRO A 174 20.33 -9.47 7.77
C PRO A 174 19.74 -10.68 8.49
N SER A 175 19.88 -10.71 9.82
CA SER A 175 19.25 -11.72 10.67
C SER A 175 17.76 -11.44 10.93
N ILE A 176 17.34 -10.18 10.77
CA ILE A 176 15.96 -9.74 10.95
C ILE A 176 15.52 -8.91 9.73
N LEU A 177 14.36 -9.28 9.18
CA LEU A 177 13.64 -8.48 8.19
C LEU A 177 12.38 -7.90 8.82
N VAL A 178 12.25 -6.59 8.80
CA VAL A 178 11.01 -5.87 9.13
C VAL A 178 10.32 -5.54 7.81
N ALA A 179 9.14 -6.08 7.58
CA ALA A 179 8.37 -5.85 6.37
C ALA A 179 7.08 -5.09 6.71
N ASP A 180 7.05 -3.79 6.42
CA ASP A 180 5.91 -2.92 6.72
C ASP A 180 4.98 -2.87 5.49
N GLU A 181 3.89 -3.61 5.54
CA GLU A 181 2.88 -3.75 4.48
C GLU A 181 3.49 -4.00 3.07
N PRO A 182 4.38 -4.98 2.90
CA PRO A 182 5.19 -5.12 1.69
C PRO A 182 4.40 -5.54 0.45
N THR A 183 3.11 -5.82 0.58
CA THR A 183 2.24 -6.26 -0.52
C THR A 183 1.11 -5.28 -0.84
N THR A 184 1.02 -4.17 -0.09
CA THR A 184 0.01 -3.13 -0.33
C THR A 184 0.17 -2.55 -1.75
N ALA A 185 -0.94 -2.36 -2.44
CA ALA A 185 -1.04 -1.88 -3.82
C ALA A 185 -0.50 -2.83 -4.92
N LEU A 186 -0.22 -4.09 -4.59
CA LEU A 186 0.06 -5.14 -5.57
C LEU A 186 -1.22 -5.89 -5.97
N ASP A 187 -1.23 -6.42 -7.18
CA ASP A 187 -2.27 -7.39 -7.57
C ASP A 187 -2.07 -8.73 -6.86
N VAL A 188 -3.15 -9.53 -6.78
CA VAL A 188 -3.18 -10.78 -6.00
C VAL A 188 -2.08 -11.76 -6.43
N THR A 189 -1.82 -11.88 -7.74
CA THR A 189 -0.78 -12.78 -8.27
C THR A 189 0.61 -12.33 -7.83
N THR A 190 0.90 -11.04 -7.98
CA THR A 190 2.18 -10.44 -7.56
C THR A 190 2.33 -10.52 -6.04
N GLN A 191 1.26 -10.27 -5.27
CA GLN A 191 1.25 -10.42 -3.81
C GLN A 191 1.65 -11.85 -3.40
N ALA A 192 0.99 -12.88 -3.95
CA ALA A 192 1.31 -14.27 -3.65
C ALA A 192 2.79 -14.61 -3.96
N GLN A 193 3.32 -14.10 -5.09
CA GLN A 193 4.73 -14.27 -5.45
C GLN A 193 5.70 -13.59 -4.47
N ILE A 194 5.36 -12.40 -3.95
CA ILE A 194 6.19 -11.69 -2.95
C ILE A 194 6.16 -12.42 -1.60
N LEU A 195 4.99 -12.91 -1.18
CA LEU A 195 4.87 -13.69 0.06
C LEU A 195 5.68 -14.98 -0.01
N GLN A 196 5.59 -15.70 -1.13
CA GLN A 196 6.39 -16.90 -1.37
C GLN A 196 7.89 -16.59 -1.37
N LEU A 197 8.32 -15.50 -2.02
CA LEU A 197 9.71 -15.04 -2.02
C LEU A 197 10.23 -14.78 -0.60
N ILE A 198 9.47 -14.03 0.23
CA ILE A 198 9.85 -13.73 1.62
C ILE A 198 9.96 -15.02 2.44
N ARG A 199 9.02 -15.95 2.30
CA ARG A 199 9.02 -17.24 2.98
C ARG A 199 10.22 -18.11 2.57
N ASP A 200 10.54 -18.18 1.27
CA ASP A 200 11.66 -18.95 0.76
C ASP A 200 13.01 -18.39 1.24
N LEU A 201 13.12 -17.05 1.26
CA LEU A 201 14.30 -16.35 1.78
C LEU A 201 14.45 -16.55 3.29
N GLN A 202 13.34 -16.43 4.05
CA GLN A 202 13.31 -16.68 5.48
C GLN A 202 13.81 -18.10 5.81
N ARG A 203 13.30 -19.12 5.11
CA ARG A 203 13.70 -20.52 5.33
C ARG A 203 15.16 -20.77 4.93
N ARG A 204 15.58 -20.29 3.75
CA ARG A 204 16.94 -20.51 3.24
C ARG A 204 18.01 -19.84 4.07
N ARG A 205 17.73 -18.65 4.61
CA ARG A 205 18.70 -17.85 5.35
C ARG A 205 18.52 -17.94 6.87
N GLY A 206 17.49 -18.63 7.34
CA GLY A 206 17.17 -18.73 8.79
C GLY A 206 16.85 -17.39 9.44
N MET A 207 16.48 -16.36 8.65
CA MET A 207 16.19 -15.03 9.19
C MET A 207 14.81 -14.99 9.87
N SER A 208 14.68 -14.12 10.86
CA SER A 208 13.41 -13.84 11.51
C SER A 208 12.70 -12.69 10.82
N VAL A 209 11.37 -12.73 10.75
CA VAL A 209 10.60 -11.70 10.03
C VAL A 209 9.56 -11.09 10.95
N LEU A 210 9.58 -9.76 11.10
CA LEU A 210 8.47 -8.99 11.63
C LEU A 210 7.66 -8.48 10.43
N PHE A 211 6.47 -9.04 10.23
CA PHE A 211 5.62 -8.74 9.08
C PHE A 211 4.40 -7.94 9.51
N ILE A 212 4.26 -6.74 9.02
CA ILE A 212 3.11 -5.88 9.31
C ILE A 212 2.13 -5.95 8.14
N THR A 213 0.86 -6.19 8.45
CA THR A 213 -0.22 -6.18 7.47
C THR A 213 -1.56 -5.89 8.14
N HIS A 214 -2.54 -5.51 7.34
CA HIS A 214 -3.95 -5.44 7.73
C HIS A 214 -4.78 -6.55 7.05
N ASP A 215 -4.15 -7.39 6.21
CA ASP A 215 -4.80 -8.45 5.44
C ASP A 215 -4.64 -9.81 6.14
N PHE A 216 -5.74 -10.34 6.69
CA PHE A 216 -5.75 -11.65 7.34
C PHE A 216 -5.55 -12.82 6.37
N GLY A 217 -5.83 -12.67 5.09
CA GLY A 217 -5.47 -13.65 4.07
C GLY A 217 -3.94 -13.82 3.98
N VAL A 218 -3.21 -12.71 4.00
CA VAL A 218 -1.74 -12.70 4.06
C VAL A 218 -1.23 -13.35 5.34
N VAL A 219 -1.87 -13.05 6.48
CA VAL A 219 -1.50 -13.67 7.76
C VAL A 219 -1.65 -15.19 7.73
N ALA A 220 -2.78 -15.67 7.20
CA ALA A 220 -3.03 -17.11 7.08
C ALA A 220 -1.98 -17.83 6.21
N ASP A 221 -1.47 -17.14 5.19
CA ASP A 221 -0.46 -17.68 4.29
C ASP A 221 0.95 -17.73 4.89
N ILE A 222 1.36 -16.73 5.69
CA ILE A 222 2.78 -16.54 5.99
C ILE A 222 3.14 -16.67 7.49
N ALA A 223 2.19 -16.41 8.41
CA ALA A 223 2.49 -16.26 9.82
C ALA A 223 2.79 -17.57 10.56
N ASP A 224 3.82 -17.56 11.42
CA ASP A 224 3.98 -18.53 12.50
C ASP A 224 3.24 -18.06 13.76
N HIS A 225 3.38 -16.76 14.09
CA HIS A 225 2.77 -16.09 15.22
C HIS A 225 2.05 -14.82 14.78
N VAL A 226 1.03 -14.45 15.53
CA VAL A 226 0.24 -13.23 15.28
C VAL A 226 0.14 -12.40 16.54
N ALA A 227 0.27 -11.10 16.39
CA ALA A 227 0.01 -10.10 17.42
C ALA A 227 -0.99 -9.08 16.90
N VAL A 228 -2.11 -8.91 17.57
CA VAL A 228 -3.19 -7.99 17.19
C VAL A 228 -3.10 -6.71 17.99
N LEU A 229 -2.95 -5.58 17.28
CA LEU A 229 -2.86 -4.26 17.88
C LEU A 229 -4.13 -3.45 17.67
N GLN A 230 -4.64 -2.85 18.73
CA GLN A 230 -5.74 -1.89 18.69
C GLN A 230 -5.35 -0.61 19.43
N ARG A 231 -5.40 0.54 18.78
CA ARG A 231 -5.14 1.86 19.36
C ARG A 231 -3.83 1.97 20.16
N GLY A 232 -2.78 1.30 19.68
CA GLY A 232 -1.45 1.32 20.29
C GLY A 232 -1.21 0.22 21.31
N ARG A 233 -2.19 -0.59 21.64
CA ARG A 233 -2.08 -1.67 22.64
C ARG A 233 -2.15 -3.04 21.97
N LEU A 234 -1.40 -4.00 22.52
CA LEU A 234 -1.55 -5.41 22.19
C LEU A 234 -2.82 -5.93 22.85
N VAL A 235 -3.75 -6.48 22.04
CA VAL A 235 -5.03 -7.00 22.55
C VAL A 235 -5.10 -8.52 22.51
N GLU A 236 -4.37 -9.16 21.58
CA GLU A 236 -4.29 -10.61 21.47
C GLU A 236 -2.98 -11.03 20.82
N GLN A 237 -2.40 -12.15 21.24
CA GLN A 237 -1.25 -12.77 20.60
C GLN A 237 -1.26 -14.29 20.76
N GLY A 238 -0.70 -14.99 19.78
CA GLY A 238 -0.62 -16.45 19.83
C GLY A 238 -0.03 -17.04 18.56
N SER A 239 -0.13 -18.36 18.42
CA SER A 239 0.16 -19.01 17.13
C SER A 239 -0.86 -18.52 16.07
N ALA A 240 -0.46 -18.54 14.79
CA ALA A 240 -1.36 -18.17 13.70
C ALA A 240 -2.66 -18.98 13.75
N GLU A 241 -2.56 -20.29 14.00
CA GLU A 241 -3.72 -21.18 14.13
C GLU A 241 -4.66 -20.73 15.25
N THR A 242 -4.12 -20.45 16.47
CA THR A 242 -4.93 -20.05 17.61
C THR A 242 -5.68 -18.75 17.35
N VAL A 243 -4.98 -17.71 16.86
CA VAL A 243 -5.57 -16.37 16.68
C VAL A 243 -6.56 -16.35 15.51
N LEU A 244 -6.30 -17.12 14.44
CA LEU A 244 -7.18 -17.12 13.26
C LEU A 244 -8.40 -18.02 13.42
N GLN A 245 -8.26 -19.18 14.09
CA GLN A 245 -9.37 -20.15 14.23
C GLN A 245 -10.14 -20.00 15.54
N HIS A 246 -9.47 -19.55 16.59
CA HIS A 246 -10.05 -19.47 17.94
C HIS A 246 -9.79 -18.10 18.61
N PRO A 247 -10.13 -16.96 17.93
CA PRO A 247 -9.89 -15.62 18.48
C PRO A 247 -10.67 -15.43 19.78
N GLN A 248 -9.98 -14.93 20.82
CA GLN A 248 -10.59 -14.71 22.13
C GLN A 248 -11.04 -13.26 22.31
N HIS A 249 -10.29 -12.31 21.75
CA HIS A 249 -10.60 -10.89 21.92
C HIS A 249 -11.70 -10.43 20.95
N PRO A 250 -12.74 -9.70 21.43
CA PRO A 250 -13.86 -9.26 20.57
C PRO A 250 -13.41 -8.44 19.35
N TYR A 251 -12.35 -7.64 19.48
CA TYR A 251 -11.81 -6.88 18.35
C TYR A 251 -11.21 -7.79 17.27
N THR A 252 -10.48 -8.85 17.65
CA THR A 252 -9.94 -9.84 16.70
C THR A 252 -11.07 -10.56 15.98
N GLN A 253 -12.12 -10.95 16.72
CA GLN A 253 -13.34 -11.58 16.15
C GLN A 253 -14.00 -10.64 15.12
N ALA A 254 -14.15 -9.37 15.46
CA ALA A 254 -14.73 -8.37 14.56
C ALA A 254 -13.88 -8.16 13.29
N LEU A 255 -12.56 -8.10 13.41
CA LEU A 255 -11.65 -8.00 12.26
C LEU A 255 -11.75 -9.21 11.34
N LEU A 256 -11.76 -10.43 11.89
CA LEU A 256 -11.88 -11.66 11.12
C LEU A 256 -13.26 -11.77 10.46
N ALA A 257 -14.33 -11.39 11.15
CA ALA A 257 -15.68 -11.36 10.59
C ALA A 257 -15.83 -10.33 9.45
N ALA A 258 -15.01 -9.28 9.43
CA ALA A 258 -15.00 -8.28 8.36
C ALA A 258 -14.26 -8.76 7.09
N VAL A 259 -13.50 -9.86 7.15
CA VAL A 259 -12.84 -10.42 5.96
C VAL A 259 -13.89 -10.93 4.97
N PRO A 260 -13.90 -10.42 3.72
CA PRO A 260 -14.90 -10.84 2.74
C PRO A 260 -14.82 -12.34 2.44
N SER A 261 -15.95 -13.03 2.52
CA SER A 261 -16.06 -14.42 2.08
C SER A 261 -15.96 -14.52 0.55
N LEU A 262 -15.30 -15.57 0.05
CA LEU A 262 -15.32 -15.91 -1.38
C LEU A 262 -16.68 -16.47 -1.82
N VAL A 263 -17.54 -16.87 -0.86
CA VAL A 263 -18.90 -17.25 -1.15
C VAL A 263 -19.76 -15.99 -1.19
N PRO A 264 -20.27 -15.58 -2.38
CA PRO A 264 -21.06 -14.38 -2.49
C PRO A 264 -22.40 -14.55 -1.73
N PRO A 265 -22.86 -13.51 -1.01
CA PRO A 265 -24.19 -13.55 -0.42
C PRO A 265 -25.26 -13.64 -1.53
N ALA A 266 -26.37 -14.31 -1.23
CA ALA A 266 -27.53 -14.34 -2.13
C ALA A 266 -28.00 -12.89 -2.42
N ARG A 267 -28.09 -12.54 -3.69
CA ARG A 267 -28.56 -11.23 -4.14
C ARG A 267 -29.77 -11.39 -5.02
N ALA A 268 -30.73 -10.48 -4.92
CA ALA A 268 -31.84 -10.41 -5.85
C ALA A 268 -31.34 -10.13 -7.27
N SER A 269 -31.92 -10.83 -8.27
CA SER A 269 -31.63 -10.55 -9.67
C SER A 269 -32.01 -9.11 -10.03
N ARG A 270 -31.17 -8.46 -10.80
CA ARG A 270 -31.39 -7.09 -11.31
C ARG A 270 -31.72 -7.07 -12.81
N GLU A 271 -32.01 -8.23 -13.40
CA GLU A 271 -32.26 -8.34 -14.85
C GLU A 271 -33.41 -7.48 -15.36
N ALA A 272 -34.41 -7.23 -14.53
CA ALA A 272 -35.54 -6.36 -14.83
C ALA A 272 -35.23 -4.86 -14.71
N GLU A 273 -34.11 -4.50 -14.06
CA GLU A 273 -33.76 -3.10 -13.86
C GLU A 273 -33.21 -2.46 -15.15
N PRO A 274 -33.49 -1.16 -15.39
CA PRO A 274 -32.97 -0.46 -16.56
C PRO A 274 -31.45 -0.32 -16.51
N LEU A 275 -30.82 -0.28 -17.68
CA LEU A 275 -29.39 -0.04 -17.82
C LEU A 275 -29.04 1.36 -17.30
N ALA A 276 -28.10 1.42 -16.37
CA ALA A 276 -27.50 2.68 -15.89
C ALA A 276 -26.31 3.08 -16.78
N LEU A 277 -25.48 2.11 -17.15
CA LEU A 277 -24.32 2.29 -18.00
C LEU A 277 -24.23 1.13 -18.99
N SER A 278 -23.94 1.43 -20.27
CA SER A 278 -23.59 0.44 -21.29
C SER A 278 -22.36 0.90 -22.04
N ALA A 279 -21.38 0.01 -22.16
CA ALA A 279 -20.16 0.21 -22.93
C ALA A 279 -20.07 -0.85 -24.02
N ILE A 280 -19.85 -0.46 -25.27
CA ILE A 280 -19.86 -1.36 -26.44
C ILE A 280 -18.60 -1.14 -27.25
N GLY A 281 -17.78 -2.18 -27.40
CA GLY A 281 -16.61 -2.21 -28.27
C GLY A 281 -15.53 -1.18 -27.95
N LEU A 282 -15.35 -0.83 -26.67
CA LEU A 282 -14.36 0.16 -26.26
C LEU A 282 -12.96 -0.29 -26.63
N THR A 283 -12.24 0.56 -27.36
CA THR A 283 -10.86 0.31 -27.78
C THR A 283 -10.00 1.53 -27.51
N LYS A 284 -8.79 1.29 -26.96
CA LYS A 284 -7.80 2.34 -26.73
C LYS A 284 -6.39 1.85 -26.98
N THR A 285 -5.66 2.58 -27.79
CA THR A 285 -4.27 2.29 -28.14
C THR A 285 -3.39 3.49 -27.78
N TYR A 286 -2.27 3.23 -27.14
CA TYR A 286 -1.25 4.24 -26.88
C TYR A 286 -0.02 4.01 -27.75
N ALA A 287 0.47 5.06 -28.40
CA ALA A 287 1.73 5.04 -29.13
C ALA A 287 2.77 5.86 -28.35
N THR A 288 3.85 5.20 -27.91
CA THR A 288 5.01 5.87 -27.28
C THR A 288 6.18 5.85 -28.25
N ARG A 289 6.78 7.02 -28.53
CA ARG A 289 8.01 7.11 -29.33
C ARG A 289 9.21 6.90 -28.41
N ALA A 290 10.06 5.93 -28.73
CA ALA A 290 11.31 5.70 -28.05
C ALA A 290 12.40 6.61 -28.66
N GLY A 291 12.49 7.88 -28.20
CA GLY A 291 13.46 8.86 -28.68
C GLY A 291 13.19 9.39 -30.09
N LEU A 292 14.14 10.26 -30.61
CA LEU A 292 13.99 10.94 -31.91
C LEU A 292 13.98 9.99 -33.11
N PHE A 293 14.62 8.81 -33.01
CA PHE A 293 14.79 7.82 -34.09
C PHE A 293 14.22 6.42 -33.76
N GLY A 294 13.56 6.25 -32.60
CA GLY A 294 13.01 4.96 -32.19
C GLY A 294 11.70 4.62 -32.91
N LYS A 295 11.48 3.34 -33.24
CA LYS A 295 10.19 2.85 -33.74
C LYS A 295 9.11 3.08 -32.66
N PRO A 296 7.94 3.61 -33.02
CA PRO A 296 6.86 3.79 -32.06
C PRO A 296 6.44 2.41 -31.48
N ARG A 297 6.46 2.31 -30.16
CA ARG A 297 5.87 1.16 -29.48
C ARG A 297 4.39 1.42 -29.32
N VAL A 298 3.57 0.60 -29.97
CA VAL A 298 2.11 0.66 -29.91
C VAL A 298 1.63 -0.37 -28.87
N VAL A 299 0.86 0.10 -27.89
CA VAL A 299 0.28 -0.74 -26.84
C VAL A 299 -1.23 -0.60 -26.91
N ALA A 300 -1.94 -1.69 -27.24
CA ALA A 300 -3.39 -1.75 -27.14
C ALA A 300 -3.76 -1.95 -25.66
N ALA A 301 -4.15 -0.87 -24.99
CA ALA A 301 -4.48 -0.88 -23.57
C ALA A 301 -5.88 -1.44 -23.29
N VAL A 302 -6.81 -1.25 -24.23
CA VAL A 302 -8.18 -1.81 -24.18
C VAL A 302 -8.54 -2.24 -25.59
N LYS A 303 -9.09 -3.46 -25.74
CA LYS A 303 -9.44 -4.03 -27.05
C LYS A 303 -10.85 -4.59 -27.01
N GLU A 304 -11.77 -3.90 -27.70
CA GLU A 304 -13.17 -4.30 -27.94
C GLU A 304 -13.93 -4.73 -26.65
N VAL A 305 -13.70 -4.01 -25.54
CA VAL A 305 -14.36 -4.31 -24.27
C VAL A 305 -15.82 -3.86 -24.31
N ALA A 306 -16.72 -4.75 -23.89
CA ALA A 306 -18.15 -4.45 -23.75
C ALA A 306 -18.66 -4.94 -22.40
N PHE A 307 -19.54 -4.15 -21.77
CA PHE A 307 -20.21 -4.51 -20.52
C PHE A 307 -21.41 -3.59 -20.26
N ASP A 308 -22.36 -4.10 -19.50
CA ASP A 308 -23.53 -3.38 -19.04
C ASP A 308 -23.57 -3.34 -17.52
N VAL A 309 -24.11 -2.26 -16.95
CA VAL A 309 -24.38 -2.11 -15.52
C VAL A 309 -25.81 -1.60 -15.35
N ARG A 310 -26.62 -2.36 -14.63
CA ARG A 310 -28.02 -2.01 -14.33
C ARG A 310 -28.11 -1.10 -13.10
N ARG A 311 -29.26 -0.49 -12.90
CA ARG A 311 -29.49 0.31 -11.68
C ARG A 311 -29.43 -0.57 -10.43
N GLY A 312 -28.67 -0.11 -9.43
CA GLY A 312 -28.45 -0.83 -8.18
C GLY A 312 -27.59 -2.10 -8.29
N GLU A 313 -26.97 -2.33 -9.45
CA GLU A 313 -26.03 -3.40 -9.71
C GLU A 313 -24.59 -2.96 -9.40
N THR A 314 -23.76 -3.90 -8.99
CA THR A 314 -22.31 -3.74 -8.86
C THR A 314 -21.62 -4.69 -9.83
N LEU A 315 -20.92 -4.15 -10.82
CA LEU A 315 -20.08 -4.91 -11.74
C LEU A 315 -18.63 -4.92 -11.24
N GLY A 316 -18.08 -6.11 -11.02
CA GLY A 316 -16.66 -6.29 -10.69
C GLY A 316 -15.81 -6.44 -11.95
N LEU A 317 -14.83 -5.53 -12.16
CA LEU A 317 -13.83 -5.64 -13.24
C LEU A 317 -12.51 -6.11 -12.63
N VAL A 318 -12.13 -7.36 -12.88
CA VAL A 318 -10.95 -8.02 -12.30
C VAL A 318 -9.89 -8.33 -13.33
N GLY A 319 -8.65 -8.52 -12.89
CA GLY A 319 -7.50 -8.85 -13.75
C GLY A 319 -6.19 -8.34 -13.15
N GLU A 320 -5.07 -8.76 -13.72
CA GLU A 320 -3.72 -8.38 -13.28
C GLU A 320 -3.41 -6.90 -13.47
N SER A 321 -2.34 -6.41 -12.85
CA SER A 321 -1.83 -5.06 -13.08
C SER A 321 -1.45 -4.87 -14.56
N GLY A 322 -1.89 -3.75 -15.15
CA GLY A 322 -1.65 -3.50 -16.59
C GLY A 322 -2.65 -4.15 -17.55
N SER A 323 -3.65 -4.92 -17.08
CA SER A 323 -4.68 -5.54 -17.94
C SER A 323 -5.70 -4.56 -18.56
N GLY A 324 -5.58 -3.26 -18.28
CA GLY A 324 -6.45 -2.23 -18.86
C GLY A 324 -7.65 -1.81 -18.01
N LYS A 325 -7.87 -2.36 -16.79
CA LYS A 325 -9.02 -2.03 -15.90
C LYS A 325 -9.22 -0.53 -15.70
N SER A 326 -8.18 0.16 -15.25
CA SER A 326 -8.24 1.61 -14.98
C SER A 326 -8.45 2.42 -16.26
N THR A 327 -7.92 1.96 -17.42
CA THR A 327 -8.16 2.57 -18.72
C THR A 327 -9.61 2.39 -19.13
N THR A 328 -10.17 1.19 -18.97
CA THR A 328 -11.58 0.89 -19.26
C THR A 328 -12.51 1.77 -18.41
N ALA A 329 -12.26 1.88 -17.09
CA ALA A 329 -13.04 2.76 -16.22
C ALA A 329 -12.97 4.23 -16.66
N ARG A 330 -11.80 4.73 -17.05
CA ARG A 330 -11.63 6.11 -17.55
C ARG A 330 -12.28 6.34 -18.90
N LEU A 331 -12.33 5.34 -19.78
CA LEU A 331 -13.07 5.38 -21.03
C LEU A 331 -14.58 5.45 -20.77
N ALA A 332 -15.09 4.61 -19.84
CA ALA A 332 -16.50 4.56 -19.50
C ALA A 332 -17.05 5.90 -18.98
N ILE A 333 -16.22 6.72 -18.35
CA ILE A 333 -16.61 8.06 -17.87
C ILE A 333 -16.08 9.20 -18.75
N ARG A 334 -15.49 8.86 -19.91
CA ARG A 334 -14.88 9.83 -20.85
C ARG A 334 -13.89 10.81 -20.18
N LEU A 335 -13.07 10.32 -19.24
CA LEU A 335 -11.82 11.00 -18.86
C LEU A 335 -10.73 10.80 -19.91
N ILE A 336 -10.84 9.73 -20.69
CA ILE A 336 -10.02 9.43 -21.85
C ILE A 336 -11.00 9.15 -23.00
N GLU A 337 -10.77 9.76 -24.17
CA GLU A 337 -11.58 9.48 -25.34
C GLU A 337 -11.24 8.08 -25.90
N PRO A 338 -12.24 7.23 -26.17
CA PRO A 338 -12.01 5.97 -26.85
C PRO A 338 -11.59 6.19 -28.30
N ASP A 339 -10.75 5.30 -28.82
CA ASP A 339 -10.43 5.31 -30.27
C ASP A 339 -11.58 4.70 -31.08
N ARG A 340 -12.33 3.75 -30.48
CA ARG A 340 -13.55 3.14 -31.01
C ARG A 340 -14.46 2.72 -29.85
N GLY A 341 -15.72 2.50 -30.19
CA GLY A 341 -16.76 2.06 -29.28
C GLY A 341 -17.61 3.21 -28.75
N THR A 342 -18.66 2.87 -28.04
CA THR A 342 -19.65 3.82 -27.50
C THR A 342 -19.91 3.58 -26.02
N VAL A 343 -20.27 4.65 -25.30
CA VAL A 343 -20.73 4.62 -23.91
C VAL A 343 -22.10 5.28 -23.84
N ARG A 344 -23.04 4.64 -23.18
CA ARG A 344 -24.39 5.17 -22.92
C ARG A 344 -24.66 5.26 -21.42
N LEU A 345 -25.24 6.35 -20.97
CA LEU A 345 -25.77 6.52 -19.62
C LEU A 345 -27.32 6.49 -19.71
N GLY A 346 -27.89 5.33 -19.42
CA GLY A 346 -29.30 5.07 -19.72
C GLY A 346 -29.56 5.21 -21.23
N SER A 347 -30.47 6.09 -21.61
CA SER A 347 -30.78 6.38 -23.04
C SER A 347 -29.81 7.38 -23.69
N LEU A 348 -28.97 8.08 -22.93
CA LEU A 348 -28.09 9.14 -23.43
C LEU A 348 -26.82 8.54 -24.06
N ASP A 349 -26.54 8.85 -25.30
CA ASP A 349 -25.23 8.56 -25.91
C ASP A 349 -24.18 9.52 -25.35
N TYR A 350 -23.41 9.01 -24.38
CA TYR A 350 -22.41 9.77 -23.65
C TYR A 350 -21.16 10.04 -24.49
N THR A 351 -20.88 9.19 -25.47
CA THR A 351 -19.74 9.31 -26.39
C THR A 351 -19.94 10.43 -27.42
N ALA A 352 -21.17 10.63 -27.87
CA ALA A 352 -21.50 11.64 -28.87
C ALA A 352 -21.63 13.08 -28.33
N LEU A 353 -21.60 13.26 -26.99
CA LEU A 353 -21.78 14.58 -26.39
C LEU A 353 -20.65 15.54 -26.74
N ALA A 354 -21.03 16.76 -27.14
CA ALA A 354 -20.11 17.88 -27.29
C ALA A 354 -19.51 18.28 -25.90
N PRO A 355 -18.33 18.90 -25.85
CA PRO A 355 -17.62 19.20 -24.58
C PRO A 355 -18.46 19.97 -23.55
N ARG A 356 -19.33 20.90 -23.97
CA ARG A 356 -20.21 21.65 -23.05
C ARG A 356 -21.27 20.74 -22.44
N ALA A 357 -21.99 19.97 -23.25
CA ALA A 357 -23.00 19.03 -22.78
C ALA A 357 -22.38 17.93 -21.91
N LEU A 358 -21.18 17.43 -22.26
CA LEU A 358 -20.45 16.47 -21.46
C LEU A 358 -20.13 17.01 -20.06
N ARG A 359 -19.75 18.30 -19.94
CA ARG A 359 -19.49 18.94 -18.67
C ARG A 359 -20.73 18.94 -17.76
N ASP A 360 -21.90 19.22 -18.28
CA ASP A 360 -23.15 19.25 -17.53
C ASP A 360 -23.58 17.85 -17.09
N GLU A 361 -23.34 16.82 -17.93
CA GLU A 361 -23.67 15.43 -17.65
C GLU A 361 -22.67 14.72 -16.71
N ARG A 362 -21.47 15.26 -16.50
CA ARG A 362 -20.45 14.66 -15.60
C ARG A 362 -20.90 14.51 -14.15
N ARG A 363 -21.90 15.28 -13.69
CA ARG A 363 -22.51 15.13 -12.38
C ARG A 363 -23.23 13.77 -12.19
N ARG A 364 -23.61 13.09 -13.29
CA ARG A 364 -24.33 11.81 -13.24
C ARG A 364 -23.45 10.61 -13.05
N ILE A 365 -22.12 10.77 -13.28
CA ILE A 365 -21.15 9.70 -13.15
C ILE A 365 -19.91 10.23 -12.43
N GLN A 366 -19.45 9.51 -11.42
CA GLN A 366 -18.31 9.90 -10.60
C GLN A 366 -17.27 8.80 -10.57
N MET A 367 -16.00 9.17 -10.36
CA MET A 367 -14.90 8.24 -10.22
C MET A 367 -14.19 8.47 -8.88
N ILE A 368 -13.98 7.38 -8.14
CA ILE A 368 -13.07 7.37 -6.99
C ILE A 368 -11.74 6.81 -7.53
N PHE A 369 -10.68 7.61 -7.37
CA PHE A 369 -9.34 7.23 -7.85
C PHE A 369 -8.64 6.32 -6.84
N GLN A 370 -7.72 5.49 -7.34
CA GLN A 370 -6.97 4.54 -6.54
C GLN A 370 -6.07 5.21 -5.48
N ASP A 371 -5.51 6.38 -5.78
CA ASP A 371 -4.69 7.16 -4.86
C ASP A 371 -5.46 8.40 -4.41
N PRO A 372 -5.98 8.42 -3.15
CA PRO A 372 -6.73 9.55 -2.63
C PRO A 372 -5.83 10.80 -2.50
N PHE A 373 -4.55 10.65 -2.15
CA PHE A 373 -3.67 11.81 -1.98
C PHE A 373 -3.33 12.47 -3.30
N ALA A 374 -3.02 11.70 -4.34
CA ALA A 374 -2.77 12.23 -5.68
C ALA A 374 -4.03 12.83 -6.32
N SER A 375 -5.23 12.40 -5.89
CA SER A 375 -6.50 12.91 -6.42
C SER A 375 -6.97 14.21 -5.77
N LEU A 376 -6.47 14.55 -4.58
CA LEU A 376 -6.84 15.74 -3.83
C LEU A 376 -5.80 16.86 -4.02
N ASN A 377 -6.27 18.11 -4.15
CA ASN A 377 -5.36 19.25 -4.21
C ASN A 377 -4.79 19.55 -2.81
N PRO A 378 -3.45 19.36 -2.57
CA PRO A 378 -2.86 19.51 -1.24
C PRO A 378 -2.88 20.96 -0.70
N ARG A 379 -3.15 21.94 -1.57
CA ARG A 379 -3.22 23.36 -1.22
C ARG A 379 -4.63 23.85 -0.89
N ARG A 380 -5.62 22.95 -0.92
CA ARG A 380 -7.03 23.28 -0.58
C ARG A 380 -7.43 22.54 0.67
N THR A 381 -8.30 23.17 1.46
CA THR A 381 -8.95 22.49 2.59
C THR A 381 -9.96 21.45 2.10
N VAL A 382 -10.31 20.50 2.95
CA VAL A 382 -11.29 19.45 2.62
C VAL A 382 -12.64 20.08 2.23
N GLU A 383 -13.11 21.13 2.94
CA GLU A 383 -14.33 21.87 2.57
C GLU A 383 -14.23 22.44 1.15
N GLN A 384 -13.09 23.06 0.80
CA GLN A 384 -12.89 23.65 -0.54
C GLN A 384 -12.88 22.59 -1.64
N ILE A 385 -12.38 21.39 -1.35
CA ILE A 385 -12.35 20.28 -2.29
C ILE A 385 -13.75 19.72 -2.51
N ILE A 386 -14.48 19.43 -1.42
CA ILE A 386 -15.84 18.87 -1.49
C ILE A 386 -16.80 19.85 -2.19
N THR A 387 -16.69 21.14 -1.90
CA THR A 387 -17.61 22.17 -2.44
C THR A 387 -17.30 22.56 -3.89
N ALA A 388 -16.12 22.22 -4.42
CA ALA A 388 -15.72 22.64 -5.78
C ALA A 388 -16.67 22.14 -6.87
N GLY A 389 -17.10 20.88 -6.80
CA GLY A 389 -18.03 20.28 -7.76
C GLY A 389 -19.41 20.95 -7.73
N PRO A 390 -20.12 20.96 -6.60
CA PRO A 390 -21.42 21.62 -6.46
C PRO A 390 -21.40 23.09 -6.89
N ILE A 391 -20.41 23.87 -6.49
CA ILE A 391 -20.28 25.28 -6.87
C ILE A 391 -20.07 25.42 -8.39
N ALA A 392 -19.28 24.56 -9.01
CA ALA A 392 -19.06 24.56 -10.46
C ALA A 392 -20.35 24.25 -11.27
N HIS A 393 -21.31 23.56 -10.64
CA HIS A 393 -22.65 23.28 -11.17
C HIS A 393 -23.72 24.23 -10.70
N GLY A 394 -23.35 25.38 -10.09
CA GLY A 394 -24.29 26.48 -9.76
C GLY A 394 -24.89 26.43 -8.34
N THR A 395 -24.48 25.48 -7.48
CA THR A 395 -24.94 25.47 -6.08
C THR A 395 -24.38 26.69 -5.34
N PRO A 396 -25.22 27.44 -4.61
CA PRO A 396 -24.78 28.58 -3.79
C PRO A 396 -23.71 28.13 -2.76
N ARG A 397 -22.66 28.94 -2.58
CA ARG A 397 -21.53 28.60 -1.67
C ARG A 397 -21.99 28.26 -0.25
N ARG A 398 -22.98 28.93 0.29
CA ARG A 398 -23.50 28.66 1.63
C ARG A 398 -24.13 27.27 1.74
N GLU A 399 -24.92 26.90 0.77
CA GLU A 399 -25.54 25.58 0.67
C GLU A 399 -24.50 24.47 0.47
N ALA A 400 -23.55 24.67 -0.46
CA ALA A 400 -22.47 23.71 -0.71
C ALA A 400 -21.63 23.45 0.55
N ARG A 401 -21.36 24.49 1.38
CA ARG A 401 -20.64 24.34 2.65
C ARG A 401 -21.46 23.57 3.70
N ALA A 402 -22.75 23.86 3.83
CA ALA A 402 -23.62 23.11 4.73
C ALA A 402 -23.60 21.62 4.35
N ARG A 403 -23.79 21.34 3.05
CA ARG A 403 -23.77 19.96 2.53
C ARG A 403 -22.43 19.27 2.73
N ALA A 404 -21.29 19.98 2.59
CA ALA A 404 -19.97 19.41 2.84
C ALA A 404 -19.80 18.90 4.27
N ARG A 405 -20.33 19.62 5.26
CA ARG A 405 -20.29 19.21 6.68
C ARG A 405 -21.16 17.99 6.95
N GLU A 406 -22.36 17.94 6.37
CA GLU A 406 -23.23 16.76 6.45
C GLU A 406 -22.56 15.51 5.84
N LEU A 407 -21.87 15.69 4.70
CA LEU A 407 -21.13 14.59 4.05
C LEU A 407 -19.95 14.10 4.88
N LEU A 408 -19.24 15.01 5.58
CA LEU A 408 -18.16 14.63 6.49
C LEU A 408 -18.70 13.79 7.65
N ASP A 409 -19.81 14.21 8.25
CA ASP A 409 -20.46 13.47 9.33
C ASP A 409 -20.93 12.08 8.85
N LEU A 410 -21.52 12.01 7.65
CA LEU A 410 -21.96 10.76 7.05
C LEU A 410 -20.83 9.73 6.87
N VAL A 411 -19.58 10.19 6.62
CA VAL A 411 -18.41 9.32 6.50
C VAL A 411 -17.60 9.17 7.81
N GLY A 412 -18.19 9.62 8.94
CA GLY A 412 -17.59 9.48 10.28
C GLY A 412 -16.46 10.47 10.57
N LEU A 413 -16.34 11.56 9.81
CA LEU A 413 -15.37 12.62 10.05
C LEU A 413 -16.01 13.78 10.81
N SER A 414 -15.29 14.33 11.80
CA SER A 414 -15.79 15.49 12.55
C SER A 414 -15.92 16.73 11.67
N ALA A 415 -16.81 17.66 12.04
CA ALA A 415 -16.98 18.93 11.32
C ALA A 415 -15.68 19.76 11.26
N SER A 416 -14.77 19.62 12.24
CA SER A 416 -13.45 20.26 12.24
C SER A 416 -12.53 19.75 11.13
N ALA A 417 -12.80 18.58 10.55
CA ALA A 417 -12.08 18.05 9.42
C ALA A 417 -12.21 18.93 8.15
N ALA A 418 -13.29 19.72 8.05
CA ALA A 418 -13.55 20.63 6.94
C ALA A 418 -12.43 21.64 6.70
N GLU A 419 -11.80 22.12 7.78
CA GLU A 419 -10.75 23.16 7.74
C GLU A 419 -9.34 22.59 7.56
N ARG A 420 -9.18 21.26 7.64
CA ARG A 420 -7.89 20.59 7.51
C ARG A 420 -7.49 20.41 6.03
N TYR A 421 -6.20 20.28 5.79
CA TYR A 421 -5.63 19.94 4.49
C TYR A 421 -5.53 18.42 4.31
N PRO A 422 -5.52 17.89 3.06
CA PRO A 422 -5.44 16.46 2.80
C PRO A 422 -4.31 15.73 3.52
N ASN A 423 -3.13 16.35 3.59
CA ASN A 423 -1.95 15.79 4.26
C ASN A 423 -2.07 15.67 5.79
N ALA A 424 -3.15 16.19 6.38
CA ALA A 424 -3.44 16.03 7.81
C ALA A 424 -4.31 14.80 8.12
N PHE A 425 -4.61 13.98 7.11
CA PHE A 425 -5.37 12.74 7.25
C PHE A 425 -4.49 11.52 7.03
N SER A 426 -4.87 10.38 7.61
CA SER A 426 -4.31 9.07 7.27
C SER A 426 -4.90 8.55 5.97
N GLY A 427 -4.34 7.49 5.40
CA GLY A 427 -4.82 6.90 4.14
C GLY A 427 -6.16 6.16 4.23
N GLY A 428 -6.74 6.03 5.43
CA GLY A 428 -8.01 5.32 5.66
C GLY A 428 -9.08 6.20 6.27
#